data_6a643d743538f4552a4f5891ab47f81e
#
_entry.id   6a643d743538f4552a4f5891ab47f81e
#
_cell.length_a   1.000
_cell.length_b   1.000
_cell.length_c   1.000
_cell.angle_alpha   90.00
_cell.angle_beta   90.00
_cell.angle_gamma   90.00
#
_symmetry.space_group_name_H-M   'P 1'
#
loop_
_entity.id
_entity.type
_entity.pdbx_description
1 polymer ?
#
loop_
_entity_poly.entity_id
_entity_poly.type
_entity_poly.pdbx_seq_one_letter_code
_entity_poly.pdbx_strand_id
1 'polypeptide(L)'
;MNDPWLKSSIMAKRGVAKGEAGRRHELSITAQGDFHYVYGPYAKPVLTINPGDIVVVETEDAFGGVITSEQDSPTAKLQFPFLNPQCGPVAISGVEKGDCLAVQIHAVETRGEQPAGTTCIIPEFGGLVGTASTAMLNPPLPERVRKMHVDKNGVRWSDKIVLPYQPFIGTIGVSPEIEAISSLQPDYHGGNMDLPDVAPGAILYFPVHTKGGLLYVGDCHAAQGDGELSGVAVEQRATVTLQIDVIKNWSFAWPRLETENFLMTIGSARPLEDAARIAYRELVRWMSADYGFDEIDAYMLLSQAGRIRLGNMVDPKYTMGASILKKYLVS
;
A
#
# COMPACT_ATOMS: atom_id res chain seq x y z
N MET A 1 14.09 -12.92 -9.93
CA MET A 1 14.97 -11.78 -10.28
C MET A 1 16.09 -11.72 -9.25
N ASN A 2 17.34 -11.61 -9.71
CA ASN A 2 18.52 -11.64 -8.82
C ASN A 2 19.06 -10.20 -8.65
N ASP A 3 18.27 -9.31 -8.06
CA ASP A 3 18.78 -7.99 -7.76
C ASP A 3 19.87 -8.09 -6.69
N PRO A 4 21.09 -7.60 -6.98
CA PRO A 4 22.22 -7.76 -6.07
C PRO A 4 21.99 -7.19 -4.67
N TRP A 5 21.19 -6.13 -4.55
CA TRP A 5 20.91 -5.46 -3.29
C TRP A 5 20.07 -6.32 -2.32
N LEU A 6 19.28 -7.27 -2.85
CA LEU A 6 18.49 -8.18 -2.01
C LEU A 6 19.36 -8.99 -1.06
N LYS A 7 20.62 -9.28 -1.43
CA LYS A 7 21.58 -9.99 -0.56
C LYS A 7 21.98 -9.18 0.68
N SER A 8 21.85 -7.87 0.64
CA SER A 8 22.14 -6.96 1.76
C SER A 8 20.88 -6.44 2.45
N SER A 9 19.71 -6.86 2.01
CA SER A 9 18.43 -6.46 2.60
C SER A 9 18.28 -6.95 4.04
N ILE A 10 17.40 -6.31 4.79
CA ILE A 10 17.04 -6.75 6.15
C ILE A 10 16.49 -8.18 6.12
N MET A 11 15.70 -8.51 5.10
CA MET A 11 15.18 -9.85 4.89
C MET A 11 16.31 -10.89 4.81
N ALA A 12 17.37 -10.62 4.03
CA ALA A 12 18.51 -11.50 3.91
C ALA A 12 19.34 -11.59 5.20
N LYS A 13 19.53 -10.46 5.90
CA LYS A 13 20.28 -10.40 7.17
C LYS A 13 19.58 -11.17 8.30
N ARG A 14 18.26 -11.08 8.39
CA ARG A 14 17.47 -11.76 9.41
C ARG A 14 17.20 -13.22 9.08
N GLY A 15 17.31 -13.59 7.81
CA GLY A 15 16.97 -14.91 7.29
C GLY A 15 15.46 -15.10 7.14
N VAL A 16 15.07 -15.76 6.08
CA VAL A 16 13.68 -16.12 5.80
C VAL A 16 13.43 -17.59 6.14
N ALA A 17 12.21 -17.92 6.54
CA ALA A 17 11.79 -19.30 6.69
C ALA A 17 11.92 -20.00 5.33
N LYS A 18 12.66 -21.12 5.29
CA LYS A 18 12.84 -21.89 4.07
C LYS A 18 11.56 -22.70 3.82
N GLY A 19 10.81 -22.31 2.78
CA GLY A 19 9.80 -23.16 2.14
C GLY A 19 10.42 -23.94 0.97
N GLU A 20 9.67 -24.85 0.37
CA GLU A 20 9.98 -25.35 -0.97
C GLU A 20 9.86 -24.16 -1.94
N ALA A 21 10.97 -23.74 -2.52
CA ALA A 21 11.07 -22.45 -3.17
C ALA A 21 10.17 -22.28 -4.39
N GLY A 22 9.44 -21.16 -4.42
CA GLY A 22 9.15 -20.46 -5.65
C GLY A 22 8.00 -21.01 -6.50
N ARG A 23 6.97 -21.62 -5.93
CA ARG A 23 5.76 -21.91 -6.71
C ARG A 23 5.08 -20.61 -7.09
N ARG A 24 4.56 -20.57 -8.33
CA ARG A 24 3.74 -19.46 -8.83
C ARG A 24 2.27 -19.84 -8.72
N HIS A 25 1.53 -18.96 -8.09
CA HIS A 25 0.08 -19.06 -7.94
C HIS A 25 -0.59 -17.90 -8.68
N GLU A 26 -1.77 -18.12 -9.21
CA GLU A 26 -2.55 -17.08 -9.88
C GLU A 26 -3.90 -16.93 -9.17
N LEU A 27 -4.21 -15.70 -8.80
CA LEU A 27 -5.49 -15.30 -8.23
C LEU A 27 -6.14 -14.30 -9.20
N SER A 28 -6.89 -14.85 -10.15
CA SER A 28 -7.67 -14.04 -11.08
C SER A 28 -8.92 -13.46 -10.39
N ILE A 29 -9.52 -12.43 -10.97
CA ILE A 29 -10.81 -11.88 -10.51
C ILE A 29 -11.88 -12.98 -10.37
N THR A 30 -11.94 -13.90 -11.33
CA THR A 30 -12.89 -15.03 -11.28
C THR A 30 -12.58 -15.99 -10.12
N ALA A 31 -11.30 -16.26 -9.85
CA ALA A 31 -10.88 -17.12 -8.75
C ALA A 31 -11.06 -16.47 -7.39
N GLN A 32 -10.97 -15.14 -7.32
CA GLN A 32 -11.25 -14.35 -6.12
C GLN A 32 -12.71 -14.51 -5.67
N GLY A 33 -13.66 -14.50 -6.60
CA GLY A 33 -15.09 -14.46 -6.28
C GLY A 33 -15.49 -13.12 -5.70
N ASP A 34 -16.01 -13.11 -4.47
CA ASP A 34 -16.40 -11.87 -3.80
C ASP A 34 -15.18 -11.09 -3.30
N PHE A 35 -15.18 -9.77 -3.53
CA PHE A 35 -14.17 -8.88 -2.98
C PHE A 35 -14.42 -8.58 -1.51
N HIS A 36 -13.35 -8.27 -0.79
CA HIS A 36 -13.42 -7.82 0.59
C HIS A 36 -13.29 -6.29 0.66
N TYR A 37 -14.05 -5.70 1.57
CA TYR A 37 -14.02 -4.26 1.88
C TYR A 37 -13.59 -3.98 3.32
N VAL A 38 -13.12 -5.03 3.99
CA VAL A 38 -12.55 -4.96 5.34
C VAL A 38 -11.38 -5.92 5.47
N TYR A 39 -10.38 -5.51 6.23
CA TYR A 39 -9.33 -6.36 6.75
C TYR A 39 -9.79 -6.97 8.07
N GLY A 40 -9.69 -8.28 8.22
CA GLY A 40 -10.09 -8.92 9.47
C GLY A 40 -9.81 -10.44 9.46
N PRO A 41 -9.75 -11.08 10.64
CA PRO A 41 -9.40 -12.49 10.77
C PRO A 41 -10.56 -13.43 10.44
N TYR A 42 -11.72 -12.92 10.04
CA TYR A 42 -12.95 -13.69 9.92
C TYR A 42 -13.20 -14.26 8.51
N ALA A 43 -12.52 -13.71 7.51
CA ALA A 43 -12.62 -14.21 6.14
C ALA A 43 -11.84 -15.50 5.97
N LYS A 44 -12.40 -16.45 5.22
CA LYS A 44 -11.68 -17.67 4.82
C LYS A 44 -10.66 -17.31 3.74
N PRO A 45 -9.43 -17.83 3.84
CA PRO A 45 -8.45 -17.64 2.77
C PRO A 45 -8.96 -18.21 1.43
N VAL A 46 -8.84 -17.41 0.38
CA VAL A 46 -9.11 -17.86 -1.00
C VAL A 46 -7.94 -18.68 -1.55
N LEU A 47 -6.75 -18.46 -0.99
CA LEU A 47 -5.52 -19.14 -1.37
C LEU A 47 -4.65 -19.35 -0.13
N THR A 48 -3.98 -20.50 -0.06
CA THR A 48 -2.92 -20.77 0.93
C THR A 48 -1.64 -21.10 0.20
N ILE A 49 -0.55 -20.41 0.54
CA ILE A 49 0.76 -20.54 -0.08
C ILE A 49 1.84 -20.87 0.95
N ASN A 50 3.03 -21.23 0.48
CA ASN A 50 4.20 -21.42 1.35
C ASN A 50 5.09 -20.17 1.33
N PRO A 51 5.90 -19.95 2.38
CA PRO A 51 6.94 -18.91 2.35
C PRO A 51 7.86 -19.07 1.13
N GLY A 52 8.12 -17.95 0.44
CA GLY A 52 8.93 -17.91 -0.79
C GLY A 52 8.11 -18.09 -2.09
N ASP A 53 6.83 -18.40 -2.00
CA ASP A 53 5.98 -18.52 -3.18
C ASP A 53 5.68 -17.15 -3.80
N ILE A 54 5.37 -17.17 -5.10
CA ILE A 54 4.97 -16.00 -5.88
C ILE A 54 3.46 -16.07 -6.11
N VAL A 55 2.79 -14.95 -5.89
CA VAL A 55 1.36 -14.79 -6.20
C VAL A 55 1.20 -13.71 -7.24
N VAL A 56 0.45 -14.02 -8.29
CA VAL A 56 0.01 -13.08 -9.32
C VAL A 56 -1.45 -12.81 -9.08
N VAL A 57 -1.78 -11.58 -8.73
CA VAL A 57 -3.13 -11.17 -8.36
C VAL A 57 -3.67 -10.21 -9.41
N GLU A 58 -4.84 -10.49 -9.94
CA GLU A 58 -5.61 -9.50 -10.70
C GLU A 58 -6.45 -8.66 -9.74
N THR A 59 -6.30 -7.33 -9.79
CA THR A 59 -7.08 -6.40 -8.97
C THR A 59 -8.12 -5.65 -9.80
N GLU A 60 -9.20 -5.25 -9.17
CA GLU A 60 -10.15 -4.28 -9.71
C GLU A 60 -9.67 -2.85 -9.37
N ASP A 61 -10.20 -1.81 -10.05
CA ASP A 61 -9.98 -0.43 -9.65
C ASP A 61 -10.72 -0.08 -8.35
N ALA A 62 -10.35 1.05 -7.72
CA ALA A 62 -10.94 1.49 -6.45
C ALA A 62 -12.48 1.58 -6.48
N PHE A 63 -13.04 1.75 -7.64
CA PHE A 63 -14.48 1.92 -7.84
C PHE A 63 -15.24 0.62 -8.15
N GLY A 64 -14.55 -0.54 -8.15
CA GLY A 64 -15.14 -1.82 -8.55
C GLY A 64 -15.56 -1.86 -10.01
N GLY A 65 -14.91 -1.07 -10.88
CA GLY A 65 -15.19 -1.01 -12.32
C GLY A 65 -16.47 -0.29 -12.71
N VAL A 66 -17.21 0.34 -11.79
CA VAL A 66 -18.52 0.95 -12.10
C VAL A 66 -18.40 2.32 -12.80
N ILE A 67 -17.27 3.00 -12.69
CA ILE A 67 -16.99 4.25 -13.40
C ILE A 67 -16.40 3.95 -14.79
N THR A 68 -17.25 3.97 -15.79
CA THR A 68 -16.92 3.54 -17.16
C THR A 68 -16.81 4.68 -18.16
N SER A 69 -17.36 5.85 -17.83
CA SER A 69 -17.51 7.01 -18.73
C SER A 69 -17.23 8.32 -18.01
N GLU A 70 -16.76 9.33 -18.74
CA GLU A 70 -16.62 10.70 -18.22
C GLU A 70 -17.95 11.39 -17.91
N GLN A 71 -19.07 10.83 -18.38
CA GLN A 71 -20.43 11.29 -18.09
C GLN A 71 -21.02 10.63 -16.85
N ASP A 72 -20.32 9.69 -16.22
CA ASP A 72 -20.80 9.06 -15.00
C ASP A 72 -20.82 10.03 -13.83
N SER A 73 -21.83 9.87 -12.95
CA SER A 73 -21.90 10.55 -11.67
C SER A 73 -21.32 9.65 -10.59
N PRO A 74 -20.15 9.98 -9.99
CA PRO A 74 -19.62 9.26 -8.84
C PRO A 74 -20.62 9.09 -7.70
N THR A 75 -21.35 10.15 -7.33
CA THR A 75 -22.35 10.09 -6.26
C THR A 75 -23.48 9.11 -6.55
N ALA A 76 -23.87 8.95 -7.82
CA ALA A 76 -24.93 8.02 -8.20
C ALA A 76 -24.47 6.57 -8.30
N LYS A 77 -23.19 6.34 -8.62
CA LYS A 77 -22.66 5.00 -8.88
C LYS A 77 -21.90 4.38 -7.72
N LEU A 78 -21.18 5.18 -6.93
CA LEU A 78 -20.36 4.69 -5.83
C LEU A 78 -21.21 4.38 -4.60
N GLN A 79 -20.93 3.28 -3.96
CA GLN A 79 -21.65 2.83 -2.78
C GLN A 79 -20.72 2.84 -1.56
N PHE A 80 -20.61 3.99 -0.89
CA PHE A 80 -19.85 4.04 0.36
C PHE A 80 -20.46 3.14 1.45
N PRO A 81 -19.65 2.43 2.26
CA PRO A 81 -18.19 2.42 2.27
C PRO A 81 -17.54 1.34 1.39
N PHE A 82 -18.25 0.75 0.44
CA PHE A 82 -17.81 -0.39 -0.38
C PHE A 82 -16.96 0.08 -1.57
N LEU A 83 -15.82 0.71 -1.26
CA LEU A 83 -14.78 1.11 -2.21
C LEU A 83 -13.46 0.37 -1.90
N ASN A 84 -12.51 0.46 -2.82
CA ASN A 84 -11.22 -0.22 -2.74
C ASN A 84 -11.40 -1.74 -2.54
N PRO A 85 -11.99 -2.45 -3.53
CA PRO A 85 -12.20 -3.89 -3.45
C PRO A 85 -10.87 -4.62 -3.28
N GLN A 86 -10.76 -5.46 -2.25
CA GLN A 86 -9.56 -6.19 -1.91
C GLN A 86 -9.63 -7.64 -2.36
N CYS A 87 -8.58 -8.11 -3.01
CA CYS A 87 -8.33 -9.51 -3.31
C CYS A 87 -7.65 -10.20 -2.12
N GLY A 88 -7.89 -11.48 -1.95
CA GLY A 88 -7.44 -12.26 -0.80
C GLY A 88 -8.61 -12.70 0.08
N PRO A 89 -8.38 -13.03 1.37
CA PRO A 89 -7.05 -13.08 1.95
C PRO A 89 -6.23 -14.26 1.45
N VAL A 90 -4.94 -14.02 1.27
CA VAL A 90 -3.96 -15.07 1.03
C VAL A 90 -3.33 -15.47 2.36
N ALA A 91 -3.47 -16.73 2.75
CA ALA A 91 -2.84 -17.26 3.96
C ALA A 91 -1.45 -17.82 3.65
N ILE A 92 -0.49 -17.62 4.53
CA ILE A 92 0.85 -18.16 4.42
C ILE A 92 1.05 -19.27 5.44
N SER A 93 1.42 -20.47 4.95
CA SER A 93 1.58 -21.68 5.77
C SER A 93 2.63 -21.48 6.86
N GLY A 94 2.32 -21.92 8.07
CA GLY A 94 3.26 -21.88 9.21
C GLY A 94 3.52 -20.50 9.78
N VAL A 95 2.79 -19.48 9.36
CA VAL A 95 2.89 -18.12 9.91
C VAL A 95 2.03 -18.00 11.16
N GLU A 96 2.63 -17.44 12.22
CA GLU A 96 1.99 -17.22 13.51
C GLU A 96 2.11 -15.74 13.92
N LYS A 97 1.28 -15.32 14.88
CA LYS A 97 1.38 -13.98 15.48
C LYS A 97 2.78 -13.71 16.01
N GLY A 98 3.32 -12.53 15.71
CA GLY A 98 4.67 -12.13 16.10
C GLY A 98 5.75 -12.43 15.04
N ASP A 99 5.38 -13.08 13.94
CA ASP A 99 6.21 -13.17 12.74
C ASP A 99 6.09 -11.89 11.92
N CYS A 100 6.85 -11.82 10.83
CA CYS A 100 6.76 -10.76 9.83
C CYS A 100 6.55 -11.38 8.45
N LEU A 101 5.62 -10.83 7.67
CA LEU A 101 5.57 -11.06 6.23
C LEU A 101 6.50 -10.06 5.54
N ALA A 102 7.42 -10.56 4.72
CA ALA A 102 8.24 -9.77 3.82
C ALA A 102 7.68 -9.93 2.40
N VAL A 103 7.00 -8.89 1.92
CA VAL A 103 6.31 -8.89 0.63
C VAL A 103 7.14 -8.12 -0.38
N GLN A 104 7.76 -8.83 -1.32
CA GLN A 104 8.52 -8.26 -2.42
C GLN A 104 7.56 -7.92 -3.57
N ILE A 105 7.55 -6.67 -4.01
CA ILE A 105 6.73 -6.22 -5.13
C ILE A 105 7.58 -6.34 -6.41
N HIS A 106 7.24 -7.29 -7.27
CA HIS A 106 7.96 -7.51 -8.52
C HIS A 106 7.39 -6.71 -9.68
N ALA A 107 6.06 -6.60 -9.77
CA ALA A 107 5.40 -5.87 -10.83
C ALA A 107 4.02 -5.37 -10.39
N VAL A 108 3.62 -4.23 -10.96
CA VAL A 108 2.25 -3.70 -10.97
C VAL A 108 1.99 -3.25 -12.40
N GLU A 109 1.16 -3.98 -13.12
CA GLU A 109 0.95 -3.79 -14.55
C GLU A 109 -0.51 -3.47 -14.84
N THR A 110 -0.76 -2.41 -15.62
CA THR A 110 -2.11 -2.03 -16.04
C THR A 110 -2.80 -3.20 -16.76
N ARG A 111 -4.04 -3.45 -16.42
CA ARG A 111 -4.88 -4.50 -16.99
C ARG A 111 -6.15 -3.93 -17.60
N GLY A 112 -6.65 -4.59 -18.65
CA GLY A 112 -7.91 -4.23 -19.30
C GLY A 112 -7.75 -3.35 -20.54
N GLU A 113 -8.90 -2.94 -21.08
CA GLU A 113 -8.98 -2.12 -22.28
C GLU A 113 -8.75 -0.64 -21.96
N GLN A 114 -8.26 0.09 -22.97
CA GLN A 114 -8.07 1.55 -22.87
C GLN A 114 -9.39 2.31 -23.12
N PRO A 115 -9.62 3.43 -22.41
CA PRO A 115 -8.78 4.09 -21.42
C PRO A 115 -8.79 3.35 -20.07
N ALA A 116 -7.62 2.96 -19.57
CA ALA A 116 -7.50 2.11 -18.37
C ALA A 116 -7.40 2.93 -17.05
N GLY A 117 -6.99 4.19 -17.13
CA GLY A 117 -6.90 5.07 -15.95
C GLY A 117 -8.18 5.87 -15.71
N THR A 118 -8.56 6.00 -14.45
CA THR A 118 -9.73 6.78 -14.02
C THR A 118 -9.36 7.66 -12.85
N THR A 119 -9.72 8.95 -12.90
CA THR A 119 -9.76 9.81 -11.71
C THR A 119 -11.07 10.58 -11.68
N CYS A 120 -11.51 10.98 -10.49
CA CYS A 120 -12.73 11.77 -10.36
C CYS A 120 -12.69 12.71 -9.16
N ILE A 121 -13.59 13.69 -9.18
CA ILE A 121 -13.97 14.48 -8.00
C ILE A 121 -15.23 13.85 -7.41
N ILE A 122 -15.12 13.41 -6.17
CA ILE A 122 -16.24 12.96 -5.34
C ILE A 122 -16.58 14.14 -4.43
N PRO A 123 -17.81 14.70 -4.48
CA PRO A 123 -18.20 15.80 -3.62
C PRO A 123 -17.98 15.48 -2.14
N GLU A 124 -17.50 16.44 -1.37
CA GLU A 124 -17.20 16.29 0.06
C GLU A 124 -16.05 15.33 0.43
N PHE A 125 -15.30 14.82 -0.57
CA PHE A 125 -14.13 13.99 -0.36
C PHE A 125 -12.91 14.61 -1.03
N GLY A 126 -11.77 14.64 -0.30
CA GLY A 126 -10.51 15.22 -0.76
C GLY A 126 -9.88 16.21 0.24
N GLY A 127 -8.60 16.52 0.05
CA GLY A 127 -7.80 17.32 0.99
C GLY A 127 -8.14 18.81 1.03
N LEU A 128 -8.87 19.32 0.04
CA LEU A 128 -9.28 20.74 -0.03
C LEU A 128 -10.77 20.95 0.20
N VAL A 129 -11.48 19.93 0.65
CA VAL A 129 -12.90 20.00 0.98
C VAL A 129 -13.13 19.75 2.47
N GLY A 130 -14.32 20.05 2.96
CA GLY A 130 -14.71 19.71 4.32
C GLY A 130 -14.77 18.18 4.51
N THR A 131 -14.51 17.73 5.71
CA THR A 131 -14.73 16.33 6.08
C THR A 131 -16.17 16.13 6.55
N ALA A 132 -16.59 14.87 6.67
CA ALA A 132 -17.89 14.54 7.28
C ALA A 132 -18.05 15.11 8.72
N SER A 133 -16.92 15.32 9.43
CA SER A 133 -16.91 15.90 10.78
C SER A 133 -16.84 17.44 10.79
N THR A 134 -16.46 18.05 9.68
CA THR A 134 -16.28 19.51 9.55
C THR A 134 -16.84 19.98 8.21
N ALA A 135 -18.17 19.96 8.10
CA ALA A 135 -18.85 20.44 6.90
C ALA A 135 -18.49 21.92 6.63
N MET A 136 -18.19 22.21 5.37
CA MET A 136 -17.90 23.58 4.94
C MET A 136 -19.20 24.36 4.74
N LEU A 137 -19.14 25.68 4.93
CA LEU A 137 -20.27 26.56 4.58
C LEU A 137 -20.46 26.70 3.06
N ASN A 138 -19.42 26.40 2.28
CA ASN A 138 -19.48 26.45 0.81
C ASN A 138 -20.15 25.19 0.26
N PRO A 139 -20.76 25.27 -0.94
CA PRO A 139 -21.27 24.09 -1.64
C PRO A 139 -20.17 23.05 -1.85
N PRO A 140 -20.53 21.75 -1.95
CA PRO A 140 -19.60 20.70 -2.38
C PRO A 140 -19.00 21.02 -3.75
N LEU A 141 -17.82 20.47 -4.02
CA LEU A 141 -17.24 20.55 -5.36
C LEU A 141 -18.13 19.82 -6.38
N PRO A 142 -18.17 20.32 -7.64
CA PRO A 142 -18.89 19.60 -8.69
C PRO A 142 -18.21 18.29 -9.01
N GLU A 143 -19.00 17.26 -9.26
CA GLU A 143 -18.50 15.99 -9.77
C GLU A 143 -17.78 16.16 -11.11
N ARG A 144 -16.75 15.39 -11.30
CA ARG A 144 -16.04 15.27 -12.56
C ARG A 144 -15.36 13.93 -12.66
N VAL A 145 -15.48 13.25 -13.78
CA VAL A 145 -14.72 12.05 -14.12
C VAL A 145 -13.78 12.36 -15.26
N ARG A 146 -12.59 11.79 -15.21
CA ARG A 146 -11.63 11.80 -16.30
C ARG A 146 -11.13 10.38 -16.56
N LYS A 147 -11.24 9.95 -17.80
CA LYS A 147 -10.69 8.69 -18.29
C LYS A 147 -9.39 8.95 -19.03
N MET A 148 -8.36 8.17 -18.76
CA MET A 148 -7.03 8.40 -19.28
C MET A 148 -6.45 7.16 -19.95
N HIS A 149 -5.75 7.34 -21.07
CA HIS A 149 -4.93 6.30 -21.64
C HIS A 149 -3.69 6.09 -20.76
N VAL A 150 -3.44 4.83 -20.38
CA VAL A 150 -2.32 4.42 -19.52
C VAL A 150 -1.52 3.34 -20.21
N ASP A 151 -0.26 3.59 -20.45
CA ASP A 151 0.69 2.59 -20.95
C ASP A 151 2.11 2.83 -20.36
N LYS A 152 3.08 2.03 -20.80
CA LYS A 152 4.48 2.16 -20.34
C LYS A 152 5.13 3.51 -20.68
N ASN A 153 4.55 4.29 -21.59
CA ASN A 153 5.07 5.61 -21.98
C ASN A 153 4.50 6.72 -21.11
N GLY A 154 3.45 6.45 -20.36
CA GLY A 154 2.86 7.41 -19.42
C GLY A 154 1.35 7.33 -19.28
N VAL A 155 0.83 8.25 -18.48
CA VAL A 155 -0.60 8.51 -18.30
C VAL A 155 -0.96 9.78 -19.07
N ARG A 156 -1.78 9.65 -20.09
CA ARG A 156 -2.17 10.78 -20.94
C ARG A 156 -3.26 11.60 -20.25
N TRP A 157 -2.84 12.64 -19.53
CA TRP A 157 -3.75 13.58 -18.87
C TRP A 157 -4.49 14.48 -19.88
N SER A 158 -3.79 14.94 -20.92
CA SER A 158 -4.34 15.71 -22.05
C SER A 158 -3.42 15.59 -23.26
N ASP A 159 -3.78 16.24 -24.38
CA ASP A 159 -2.92 16.28 -25.56
C ASP A 159 -1.54 16.92 -25.31
N LYS A 160 -1.42 17.74 -24.26
CA LYS A 160 -0.21 18.47 -23.92
C LYS A 160 0.50 17.96 -22.68
N ILE A 161 -0.18 17.13 -21.86
CA ILE A 161 0.33 16.68 -20.57
C ILE A 161 0.32 15.16 -20.54
N VAL A 162 1.50 14.58 -20.39
CA VAL A 162 1.68 13.16 -20.12
C VAL A 162 2.40 13.03 -18.78
N LEU A 163 1.74 12.38 -17.82
CA LEU A 163 2.34 12.11 -16.51
C LEU A 163 3.22 10.85 -16.61
N PRO A 164 4.27 10.73 -15.81
CA PRO A 164 5.02 9.48 -15.73
C PRO A 164 4.10 8.32 -15.30
N TYR A 165 4.27 7.17 -15.94
CA TYR A 165 3.67 5.92 -15.44
C TYR A 165 4.54 5.41 -14.30
N GLN A 166 4.03 5.54 -13.07
CA GLN A 166 4.69 5.14 -11.84
C GLN A 166 3.74 4.28 -11.02
N PRO A 167 3.48 3.04 -11.47
CA PRO A 167 2.47 2.21 -10.85
C PRO A 167 2.89 1.74 -9.47
N PHE A 168 1.94 1.71 -8.56
CA PHE A 168 2.13 1.22 -7.21
C PHE A 168 0.82 0.67 -6.62
N ILE A 169 0.91 0.08 -5.43
CA ILE A 169 -0.25 -0.48 -4.73
C ILE A 169 -0.69 0.52 -3.66
N GLY A 170 -1.87 1.12 -3.81
CA GLY A 170 -2.46 2.03 -2.84
C GLY A 170 -2.85 1.28 -1.57
N THR A 171 -3.54 0.16 -1.72
CA THR A 171 -4.11 -0.59 -0.60
C THR A 171 -3.57 -2.01 -0.51
N ILE A 172 -2.73 -2.28 0.50
CA ILE A 172 -2.18 -3.60 0.81
C ILE A 172 -1.95 -3.75 2.31
N GLY A 173 -2.30 -4.90 2.88
CA GLY A 173 -2.10 -5.13 4.31
C GLY A 173 -2.43 -6.53 4.75
N VAL A 174 -2.20 -6.77 6.04
CA VAL A 174 -2.48 -8.05 6.71
C VAL A 174 -3.70 -7.94 7.62
N SER A 175 -4.24 -9.08 8.05
CA SER A 175 -5.36 -9.07 8.98
C SER A 175 -4.96 -8.50 10.35
N PRO A 176 -5.74 -7.57 10.93
CA PRO A 176 -5.71 -7.26 12.36
C PRO A 176 -6.00 -8.51 13.21
N GLU A 177 -5.77 -8.41 14.53
CA GLU A 177 -5.99 -9.53 15.43
C GLU A 177 -7.48 -9.85 15.64
N ILE A 178 -8.28 -8.82 15.81
CA ILE A 178 -9.71 -8.95 16.17
C ILE A 178 -10.62 -7.95 15.45
N GLU A 179 -10.11 -6.81 15.03
CA GLU A 179 -10.91 -5.77 14.39
C GLU A 179 -11.29 -6.14 12.96
N ALA A 180 -12.34 -5.52 12.45
CA ALA A 180 -12.65 -5.42 11.03
C ALA A 180 -12.39 -3.96 10.61
N ILE A 181 -11.26 -3.72 9.94
CA ILE A 181 -10.85 -2.38 9.50
C ILE A 181 -11.23 -2.19 8.04
N SER A 182 -11.90 -1.08 7.72
CA SER A 182 -12.31 -0.77 6.34
C SER A 182 -11.12 -0.74 5.37
N SER A 183 -11.35 -1.20 4.14
CA SER A 183 -10.40 -1.05 3.03
C SER A 183 -10.03 0.40 2.70
N LEU A 184 -10.81 1.36 3.16
CA LEU A 184 -10.54 2.80 3.03
C LEU A 184 -9.63 3.35 4.14
N GLN A 185 -9.22 2.55 5.10
CA GLN A 185 -8.46 3.03 6.24
C GLN A 185 -7.06 2.43 6.31
N PRO A 186 -6.00 3.26 6.29
CA PRO A 186 -4.66 2.82 6.65
C PRO A 186 -4.52 2.74 8.17
N ASP A 187 -3.74 1.76 8.66
CA ASP A 187 -3.43 1.60 10.08
C ASP A 187 -2.18 0.72 10.28
N TYR A 188 -1.95 0.24 11.51
CA TYR A 188 -0.83 -0.64 11.88
C TYR A 188 -0.76 -1.94 11.07
N HIS A 189 -1.83 -2.36 10.43
CA HIS A 189 -1.90 -3.54 9.56
C HIS A 189 -1.51 -3.26 8.09
N GLY A 190 -1.24 -2.01 7.73
CA GLY A 190 -1.15 -1.51 6.35
C GLY A 190 -2.45 -0.87 5.92
N GLY A 191 -3.15 -1.45 4.96
CA GLY A 191 -4.40 -0.95 4.42
C GLY A 191 -4.20 0.13 3.36
N ASN A 192 -5.05 1.14 3.34
CA ASN A 192 -5.08 2.22 2.36
C ASN A 192 -3.98 3.26 2.61
N MET A 193 -2.73 2.85 2.40
CA MET A 193 -1.57 3.71 2.70
C MET A 193 -1.34 4.78 1.62
N ASP A 194 -1.73 4.52 0.39
CA ASP A 194 -1.58 5.39 -0.78
C ASP A 194 -0.19 6.01 -0.88
N LEU A 195 0.80 5.18 -0.56
CA LEU A 195 2.19 5.61 -0.49
C LEU A 195 2.91 5.20 -1.78
N PRO A 196 3.31 6.16 -2.65
CA PRO A 196 3.88 5.85 -3.97
C PRO A 196 5.15 5.00 -3.94
N ASP A 197 5.79 4.88 -2.78
CA ASP A 197 6.96 4.01 -2.58
C ASP A 197 6.59 2.52 -2.47
N VAL A 198 5.31 2.16 -2.34
CA VAL A 198 4.79 0.78 -2.35
C VAL A 198 4.74 0.25 -3.78
N ALA A 199 5.87 0.28 -4.45
CA ALA A 199 6.05 0.11 -5.89
C ALA A 199 6.99 -1.07 -6.23
N PRO A 200 7.03 -1.50 -7.50
CA PRO A 200 7.96 -2.52 -7.95
C PRO A 200 9.41 -2.22 -7.54
N GLY A 201 10.10 -3.24 -7.01
CA GLY A 201 11.44 -3.12 -6.45
C GLY A 201 11.51 -2.82 -4.96
N ALA A 202 10.38 -2.59 -4.29
CA ALA A 202 10.31 -2.47 -2.84
C ALA A 202 10.02 -3.81 -2.15
N ILE A 203 10.44 -3.92 -0.89
CA ILE A 203 10.02 -4.96 0.05
C ILE A 203 9.19 -4.27 1.14
N LEU A 204 7.97 -4.73 1.32
CA LEU A 204 7.13 -4.36 2.46
C LEU A 204 7.29 -5.39 3.57
N TYR A 205 7.42 -4.91 4.80
CA TYR A 205 7.42 -5.73 6.00
C TYR A 205 6.17 -5.44 6.81
N PHE A 206 5.32 -6.45 7.00
CA PHE A 206 4.11 -6.35 7.80
C PHE A 206 4.25 -7.14 9.10
N PRO A 207 3.91 -6.53 10.25
CA PRO A 207 3.79 -7.27 11.51
C PRO A 207 2.59 -8.23 11.42
N VAL A 208 2.78 -9.48 11.79
CA VAL A 208 1.71 -10.48 11.77
C VAL A 208 0.92 -10.46 13.08
N HIS A 209 -0.39 -10.24 12.99
CA HIS A 209 -1.29 -10.17 14.14
C HIS A 209 -2.15 -11.41 14.31
N THR A 210 -2.32 -12.21 13.25
CA THR A 210 -3.14 -13.43 13.25
C THR A 210 -2.47 -14.56 12.48
N LYS A 211 -2.85 -15.80 12.80
CA LYS A 211 -2.34 -17.00 12.13
C LYS A 211 -2.54 -16.91 10.62
N GLY A 212 -1.49 -17.25 9.87
CA GLY A 212 -1.48 -17.19 8.41
C GLY A 212 -1.25 -15.80 7.84
N GLY A 213 -1.19 -14.73 8.67
CA GLY A 213 -0.99 -13.35 8.23
C GLY A 213 -2.19 -12.75 7.51
N LEU A 214 -2.85 -13.51 6.64
CA LEU A 214 -4.02 -13.11 5.84
C LEU A 214 -3.77 -11.82 5.07
N LEU A 215 -2.99 -11.92 3.99
CA LEU A 215 -2.63 -10.79 3.14
C LEU A 215 -3.77 -10.44 2.18
N TYR A 216 -4.10 -9.16 2.10
CA TYR A 216 -5.04 -8.58 1.13
C TYR A 216 -4.33 -7.57 0.25
N VAL A 217 -4.77 -7.42 -0.99
CA VAL A 217 -4.23 -6.46 -1.96
C VAL A 217 -5.30 -5.98 -2.92
N GLY A 218 -5.30 -4.69 -3.24
CA GLY A 218 -6.21 -4.06 -4.19
C GLY A 218 -5.79 -2.64 -4.49
N ASP A 219 -6.66 -1.88 -5.15
CA ASP A 219 -6.51 -0.45 -5.31
C ASP A 219 -5.13 -0.05 -5.84
N CYS A 220 -4.88 -0.33 -7.10
CA CYS A 220 -3.61 -0.03 -7.75
C CYS A 220 -3.70 1.27 -8.54
N HIS A 221 -2.69 2.11 -8.41
CA HIS A 221 -2.62 3.42 -9.04
C HIS A 221 -1.61 3.42 -10.18
N ALA A 222 -1.91 4.10 -11.29
CA ALA A 222 -0.98 4.33 -12.40
C ALA A 222 -0.07 5.53 -12.14
N ALA A 223 -0.56 6.50 -11.37
CA ALA A 223 0.15 7.70 -10.93
C ALA A 223 -0.60 8.36 -9.77
N GLN A 224 0.15 8.94 -8.84
CA GLN A 224 -0.38 9.76 -7.75
C GLN A 224 0.66 10.79 -7.34
N GLY A 225 0.22 11.99 -7.04
CA GLY A 225 1.02 13.00 -6.35
C GLY A 225 0.99 12.80 -4.84
N ASP A 226 1.99 13.34 -4.12
CA ASP A 226 2.04 13.28 -2.66
C ASP A 226 0.75 13.80 -2.03
N GLY A 227 0.16 13.01 -1.14
CA GLY A 227 -1.02 13.36 -0.38
C GLY A 227 -2.35 12.99 -1.03
N GLU A 228 -2.35 12.50 -2.27
CA GLU A 228 -3.58 12.12 -3.00
C GLU A 228 -4.67 13.20 -2.96
N LEU A 229 -4.26 14.43 -3.23
CA LEU A 229 -4.94 15.67 -2.85
C LEU A 229 -6.45 15.74 -3.18
N SER A 230 -6.89 15.16 -4.29
CA SER A 230 -8.31 15.14 -4.65
C SER A 230 -9.10 13.98 -4.04
N GLY A 231 -8.46 13.10 -3.28
CA GLY A 231 -9.04 11.89 -2.71
C GLY A 231 -9.10 10.71 -3.68
N VAL A 232 -8.55 10.88 -4.88
CA VAL A 232 -8.52 9.87 -5.93
C VAL A 232 -7.25 10.06 -6.75
N ALA A 233 -6.51 8.99 -6.93
CA ALA A 233 -5.34 8.93 -7.80
C ALA A 233 -5.72 8.73 -9.29
N VAL A 234 -4.83 8.19 -10.08
CA VAL A 234 -5.16 7.57 -11.37
C VAL A 234 -5.40 6.09 -11.10
N GLU A 235 -6.64 5.78 -10.79
CA GLU A 235 -7.10 4.42 -10.47
C GLU A 235 -7.01 3.51 -11.69
N GLN A 236 -6.57 2.28 -11.49
CA GLN A 236 -6.46 1.30 -12.57
C GLN A 236 -6.72 -0.13 -12.08
N ARG A 237 -7.23 -0.95 -12.96
CA ARG A 237 -7.13 -2.40 -12.84
C ARG A 237 -5.67 -2.80 -13.04
N ALA A 238 -5.19 -3.73 -12.25
CA ALA A 238 -3.80 -4.17 -12.38
C ALA A 238 -3.63 -5.68 -12.24
N THR A 239 -2.50 -6.16 -12.77
CA THR A 239 -1.93 -7.45 -12.43
C THR A 239 -0.72 -7.19 -11.54
N VAL A 240 -0.78 -7.67 -10.31
CA VAL A 240 0.25 -7.48 -9.28
C VAL A 240 1.02 -8.79 -9.10
N THR A 241 2.34 -8.74 -9.16
CA THR A 241 3.20 -9.90 -8.89
C THR A 241 3.96 -9.69 -7.60
N LEU A 242 3.68 -10.52 -6.60
CA LEU A 242 4.26 -10.48 -5.26
C LEU A 242 5.00 -11.79 -4.96
N GLN A 243 6.16 -11.70 -4.29
CA GLN A 243 6.75 -12.84 -3.59
C GLN A 243 6.61 -12.61 -2.09
N ILE A 244 6.14 -13.62 -1.37
CA ILE A 244 5.86 -13.52 0.06
C ILE A 244 6.82 -14.43 0.83
N ASP A 245 7.74 -13.81 1.55
CA ASP A 245 8.66 -14.47 2.46
C ASP A 245 8.23 -14.25 3.92
N VAL A 246 8.79 -15.06 4.84
CA VAL A 246 8.46 -14.99 6.26
C VAL A 246 9.73 -14.86 7.09
N ILE A 247 9.77 -13.84 7.95
CA ILE A 247 10.81 -13.69 8.97
C ILE A 247 10.20 -14.09 10.31
N LYS A 248 10.71 -15.15 10.89
CA LYS A 248 10.18 -15.68 12.16
C LYS A 248 10.61 -14.82 13.34
N ASN A 249 9.68 -14.63 14.29
CA ASN A 249 9.94 -13.94 15.56
C ASN A 249 10.51 -12.51 15.38
N TRP A 250 10.04 -11.79 14.36
CA TRP A 250 10.38 -10.39 14.15
C TRP A 250 9.13 -9.52 14.24
N SER A 251 8.87 -9.00 15.43
CA SER A 251 7.70 -8.19 15.73
C SER A 251 8.07 -6.70 15.81
N PHE A 252 7.22 -5.87 15.27
CA PHE A 252 7.27 -4.42 15.31
C PHE A 252 5.84 -3.88 15.18
N ALA A 253 5.63 -2.56 15.38
CA ALA A 253 4.28 -2.05 15.54
C ALA A 253 3.62 -1.57 14.25
N TRP A 254 4.39 -1.10 13.28
CA TRP A 254 3.88 -0.44 12.06
C TRP A 254 4.58 -0.93 10.81
N PRO A 255 3.93 -0.92 9.64
CA PRO A 255 4.54 -1.37 8.40
C PRO A 255 5.88 -0.67 8.11
N ARG A 256 6.78 -1.42 7.49
CA ARG A 256 8.11 -0.97 7.07
C ARG A 256 8.29 -1.22 5.59
N LEU A 257 9.12 -0.40 4.95
CA LEU A 257 9.45 -0.54 3.55
C LEU A 257 10.96 -0.42 3.37
N GLU A 258 11.50 -1.25 2.52
CA GLU A 258 12.90 -1.23 2.14
C GLU A 258 13.03 -1.22 0.63
N THR A 259 13.89 -0.34 0.11
CA THR A 259 14.32 -0.34 -1.28
C THR A 259 15.83 -0.55 -1.36
N GLU A 260 16.38 -0.59 -2.56
CA GLU A 260 17.83 -0.57 -2.75
C GLU A 260 18.50 0.62 -2.01
N ASN A 261 17.84 1.78 -2.01
CA ASN A 261 18.47 3.05 -1.62
C ASN A 261 18.13 3.52 -0.20
N PHE A 262 16.98 3.14 0.36
CA PHE A 262 16.53 3.65 1.65
C PHE A 262 15.73 2.64 2.46
N LEU A 263 15.63 2.92 3.76
CA LEU A 263 14.63 2.34 4.66
C LEU A 263 13.55 3.37 4.91
N MET A 264 12.31 2.90 5.07
CA MET A 264 11.16 3.71 5.41
C MET A 264 10.27 2.99 6.42
N THR A 265 9.74 3.72 7.37
CA THR A 265 8.68 3.26 8.27
C THR A 265 7.41 4.07 8.01
N ILE A 266 6.27 3.42 8.13
CA ILE A 266 4.99 4.00 7.74
C ILE A 266 4.14 4.19 8.98
N GLY A 267 3.58 5.38 9.14
CA GLY A 267 2.66 5.69 10.24
C GLY A 267 1.36 6.28 9.69
N SER A 268 0.23 5.87 10.27
CA SER A 268 -1.08 6.37 9.86
C SER A 268 -1.89 6.85 11.06
N ALA A 269 -2.28 8.12 11.04
CA ALA A 269 -3.03 8.77 12.12
C ALA A 269 -3.71 10.07 11.64
N ARG A 270 -4.59 10.62 12.46
CA ARG A 270 -5.02 12.02 12.42
C ARG A 270 -4.76 12.64 13.80
N PRO A 271 -4.25 13.85 13.88
CA PRO A 271 -3.83 14.72 12.77
C PRO A 271 -2.55 14.20 12.07
N LEU A 272 -2.15 14.86 10.96
CA LEU A 272 -1.06 14.43 10.09
C LEU A 272 0.30 14.34 10.81
N GLU A 273 0.58 15.27 11.73
CA GLU A 273 1.81 15.26 12.52
C GLU A 273 1.94 14.03 13.44
N ASP A 274 0.83 13.41 13.85
CA ASP A 274 0.89 12.16 14.63
C ASP A 274 1.26 10.97 13.75
N ALA A 275 0.81 10.94 12.48
CA ALA A 275 1.30 9.96 11.50
C ALA A 275 2.83 10.10 11.30
N ALA A 276 3.33 11.33 11.16
CA ALA A 276 4.76 11.60 11.05
C ALA A 276 5.54 11.16 12.30
N ARG A 277 5.03 11.45 13.50
CA ARG A 277 5.64 11.04 14.78
C ARG A 277 5.71 9.52 14.91
N ILE A 278 4.65 8.81 14.54
CA ILE A 278 4.64 7.34 14.50
C ILE A 278 5.74 6.84 13.56
N ALA A 279 5.77 7.35 12.32
CA ALA A 279 6.74 6.93 11.33
C ALA A 279 8.18 7.17 11.81
N TYR A 280 8.54 8.36 12.26
CA TYR A 280 9.89 8.64 12.75
C TYR A 280 10.28 7.83 13.98
N ARG A 281 9.37 7.66 14.94
CA ARG A 281 9.63 6.82 16.12
C ARG A 281 9.98 5.39 15.73
N GLU A 282 9.23 4.80 14.81
CA GLU A 282 9.50 3.44 14.33
C GLU A 282 10.81 3.36 13.54
N LEU A 283 11.19 4.42 12.82
CA LEU A 283 12.46 4.48 12.10
C LEU A 283 13.65 4.54 13.07
N VAL A 284 13.59 5.37 14.11
CA VAL A 284 14.59 5.39 15.20
C VAL A 284 14.78 3.99 15.79
N ARG A 285 13.69 3.32 16.14
CA ARG A 285 13.73 1.96 16.69
C ARG A 285 14.34 0.95 15.70
N TRP A 286 14.01 1.09 14.42
CA TRP A 286 14.59 0.23 13.40
C TRP A 286 16.08 0.45 13.22
N MET A 287 16.53 1.69 13.20
CA MET A 287 17.95 2.05 13.15
C MET A 287 18.72 1.52 14.36
N SER A 288 18.14 1.62 15.55
CA SER A 288 18.74 1.08 16.77
C SER A 288 18.83 -0.46 16.72
N ALA A 289 17.74 -1.13 16.39
CA ALA A 289 17.65 -2.59 16.46
C ALA A 289 18.49 -3.32 15.41
N ASP A 290 18.58 -2.79 14.19
CA ASP A 290 19.22 -3.50 13.07
C ASP A 290 20.55 -2.88 12.60
N TYR A 291 20.84 -1.64 13.03
CA TYR A 291 22.07 -0.94 12.63
C TYR A 291 22.91 -0.44 13.83
N GLY A 292 22.47 -0.75 15.06
CA GLY A 292 23.28 -0.48 16.27
C GLY A 292 23.37 1.00 16.67
N PHE A 293 22.52 1.86 16.12
CA PHE A 293 22.51 3.26 16.55
C PHE A 293 21.99 3.40 17.98
N ASP A 294 22.59 4.30 18.74
CA ASP A 294 21.89 4.86 19.91
C ASP A 294 20.63 5.60 19.47
N GLU A 295 19.53 5.47 20.21
CA GLU A 295 18.25 6.06 19.78
C GLU A 295 18.30 7.58 19.69
N ILE A 296 19.07 8.25 20.56
CA ILE A 296 19.22 9.71 20.53
C ILE A 296 20.08 10.15 19.33
N ASP A 297 21.15 9.41 19.04
CA ASP A 297 21.96 9.65 17.84
C ASP A 297 21.18 9.41 16.55
N ALA A 298 20.38 8.33 16.50
CA ALA A 298 19.45 8.07 15.39
C ALA A 298 18.45 9.23 15.20
N TYR A 299 17.86 9.69 16.29
CA TYR A 299 16.93 10.81 16.27
C TYR A 299 17.58 12.11 15.77
N MET A 300 18.79 12.43 16.24
CA MET A 300 19.55 13.59 15.76
C MET A 300 19.92 13.45 14.29
N LEU A 301 20.36 12.28 13.85
CA LEU A 301 20.69 12.02 12.45
C LEU A 301 19.46 12.17 11.54
N LEU A 302 18.31 11.67 11.96
CA LEU A 302 17.05 11.83 11.21
C LEU A 302 16.61 13.28 11.11
N SER A 303 16.92 14.12 12.08
CA SER A 303 16.68 15.57 12.00
C SER A 303 17.49 16.26 10.88
N GLN A 304 18.63 15.71 10.49
CA GLN A 304 19.51 16.28 9.47
C GLN A 304 19.36 15.62 8.09
N ALA A 305 19.12 14.30 8.08
CA ALA A 305 19.18 13.49 6.86
C ALA A 305 17.88 12.70 6.57
N GLY A 306 16.97 12.68 7.51
CA GLY A 306 15.66 12.02 7.37
C GLY A 306 14.80 12.73 6.32
N ARG A 307 13.94 11.95 5.68
CA ARG A 307 12.95 12.45 4.73
C ARG A 307 11.59 11.99 5.16
N ILE A 308 10.57 12.77 4.82
CA ILE A 308 9.17 12.37 5.04
C ILE A 308 8.41 12.49 3.73
N ARG A 309 7.57 11.51 3.46
CA ARG A 309 6.70 11.43 2.31
C ARG A 309 5.25 11.41 2.79
N LEU A 310 4.43 12.19 2.15
CA LEU A 310 2.99 12.18 2.38
C LEU A 310 2.34 11.16 1.44
N GLY A 311 1.78 10.10 1.97
CA GLY A 311 1.02 9.11 1.21
C GLY A 311 -0.34 9.67 0.86
N ASN A 312 -1.23 9.77 1.84
CA ASN A 312 -2.52 10.43 1.67
C ASN A 312 -2.82 11.41 2.83
N MET A 313 -3.67 12.40 2.54
CA MET A 313 -4.24 13.32 3.52
C MET A 313 -5.76 13.46 3.36
N VAL A 314 -6.43 12.40 2.94
CA VAL A 314 -7.82 12.37 2.50
C VAL A 314 -8.65 11.28 3.19
N ASP A 315 -8.02 10.20 3.61
CA ASP A 315 -8.62 9.03 4.21
C ASP A 315 -9.03 9.19 5.69
N PRO A 316 -9.70 8.19 6.29
CA PRO A 316 -10.02 8.20 7.72
C PRO A 316 -8.81 8.41 8.63
N LYS A 317 -7.64 7.91 8.26
CA LYS A 317 -6.32 8.26 8.80
C LYS A 317 -5.39 8.68 7.67
N TYR A 318 -4.49 9.62 7.94
CA TYR A 318 -3.49 10.11 6.99
C TYR A 318 -2.23 9.27 7.07
N THR A 319 -1.55 9.04 5.96
CA THR A 319 -0.34 8.21 5.92
C THR A 319 0.91 9.05 5.65
N MET A 320 1.94 8.81 6.47
CA MET A 320 3.28 9.39 6.30
C MET A 320 4.34 8.28 6.29
N GLY A 321 5.29 8.38 5.35
CA GLY A 321 6.47 7.54 5.29
C GLY A 321 7.73 8.31 5.72
N ALA A 322 8.35 7.95 6.85
CA ALA A 322 9.64 8.50 7.26
C ALA A 322 10.77 7.61 6.78
N SER A 323 11.77 8.18 6.11
CA SER A 323 12.84 7.41 5.47
C SER A 323 14.23 7.97 5.72
N ILE A 324 15.24 7.11 5.59
CA ILE A 324 16.65 7.44 5.60
C ILE A 324 17.40 6.67 4.50
N LEU A 325 18.35 7.32 3.83
CA LEU A 325 19.17 6.66 2.82
C LEU A 325 20.12 5.66 3.48
N LYS A 326 20.21 4.44 2.94
CA LYS A 326 21.06 3.36 3.45
C LYS A 326 22.54 3.72 3.54
N LYS A 327 23.02 4.64 2.70
CA LYS A 327 24.40 5.13 2.76
C LYS A 327 24.77 5.83 4.09
N TYR A 328 23.79 6.21 4.90
CA TYR A 328 24.00 6.78 6.23
C TYR A 328 23.88 5.74 7.35
N LEU A 329 23.54 4.50 7.01
CA LEU A 329 23.36 3.39 7.98
C LEU A 329 24.62 2.52 8.09
N VAL A 330 25.77 3.16 7.98
CA VAL A 330 27.07 2.53 8.21
C VAL A 330 27.45 2.73 9.68
N SER A 331 27.65 1.62 10.40
CA SER A 331 28.18 1.60 11.76
C SER A 331 29.68 1.31 11.73
#